data_6e7ae7c50f7d18de9f864c2388a06619
#
_entry.id   6e7ae7c50f7d18de9f864c2388a06619
#
_cell.length_a   1.000
_cell.length_b   1.000
_cell.length_c   1.000
_cell.angle_alpha   90.00
_cell.angle_beta   90.00
_cell.angle_gamma   90.00
#
_symmetry.space_group_name_H-M   'P 1'
#
loop_
_entity.id
_entity.type
_entity.pdbx_description
1 polymer ?
#
loop_
_entity_poly.entity_id
_entity_poly.type
_entity_poly.pdbx_seq_one_letter_code
_entity_poly.pdbx_strand_id
1 'polypeptide(L)'
;MKLFIASDIHGSAYYCEKMLEAREREENPRMLLLGDLLYHGPRNDLPEDYAPKKVIAMLNPLKDDILCVRGNCEAEVDQMVLDFPVMADYCLLPLISRKKAEDGGNGILYDTGHVMFCTHGHVWHEKNLPPLRPGDLLLHGHTHIPGVKRAGDIMILNPGSVSIPKEGSAHSCAVLEDGIFSLKTLGGETYLEQDLDFL
;
A
#
# COMPACT_ATOMS: atom_id res chain seq x y z
N MET A 1 -2.35 -6.65 -14.14
CA MET A 1 -1.30 -6.76 -13.10
C MET A 1 -1.99 -6.67 -11.76
N LYS A 2 -1.72 -7.62 -10.85
CA LYS A 2 -2.27 -7.62 -9.49
C LYS A 2 -1.18 -7.19 -8.51
N LEU A 3 -1.49 -6.25 -7.61
CA LEU A 3 -0.59 -5.72 -6.59
C LEU A 3 -1.31 -5.72 -5.24
N PHE A 4 -0.70 -6.32 -4.22
CA PHE A 4 -1.17 -6.24 -2.84
C PHE A 4 -0.51 -5.04 -2.15
N ILE A 5 -1.29 -4.20 -1.50
CA ILE A 5 -0.84 -2.93 -0.92
C ILE A 5 -1.16 -2.91 0.57
N ALA A 6 -0.16 -2.64 1.40
CA ALA A 6 -0.33 -2.56 2.85
C ALA A 6 0.57 -1.47 3.45
N SER A 7 0.23 -1.00 4.63
CA SER A 7 0.95 0.06 5.35
C SER A 7 0.82 -0.10 6.86
N ASP A 8 1.75 0.48 7.59
CA ASP A 8 1.63 0.70 9.02
C ASP A 8 1.45 -0.62 9.81
N ILE A 9 2.45 -1.53 9.68
CA ILE A 9 2.55 -2.81 10.40
C ILE A 9 3.01 -2.59 11.84
N HIS A 10 3.88 -1.59 12.05
CA HIS A 10 4.35 -1.15 13.37
C HIS A 10 4.86 -2.25 14.29
N GLY A 11 5.51 -3.27 13.73
CA GLY A 11 6.14 -4.35 14.50
C GLY A 11 5.17 -5.38 15.08
N SER A 12 3.88 -5.35 14.75
CA SER A 12 2.92 -6.36 15.14
C SER A 12 3.14 -7.65 14.37
N ALA A 13 3.58 -8.69 15.04
CA ALA A 13 3.73 -10.01 14.42
C ALA A 13 2.37 -10.64 14.14
N TYR A 14 1.40 -10.47 15.03
CA TYR A 14 0.03 -10.97 14.82
C TYR A 14 -0.61 -10.41 13.55
N TYR A 15 -0.62 -9.08 13.39
CA TYR A 15 -1.23 -8.48 12.21
C TYR A 15 -0.38 -8.62 10.94
N CYS A 16 0.94 -8.74 11.06
CA CYS A 16 1.79 -9.11 9.93
C CYS A 16 1.42 -10.50 9.38
N GLU A 17 1.21 -11.49 10.25
CA GLU A 17 0.73 -12.81 9.85
C GLU A 17 -0.63 -12.73 9.16
N LYS A 18 -1.60 -11.99 9.73
CA LYS A 18 -2.92 -11.78 9.11
C LYS A 18 -2.86 -11.08 7.76
N MET A 19 -1.94 -10.14 7.58
CA MET A 19 -1.67 -9.50 6.30
C MET A 19 -1.14 -10.52 5.27
N LEU A 20 -0.22 -11.38 5.66
CA LEU A 20 0.31 -12.42 4.77
C LEU A 20 -0.75 -13.47 4.40
N GLU A 21 -1.61 -13.87 5.35
CA GLU A 21 -2.78 -14.71 5.06
C GLU A 21 -3.74 -14.02 4.08
N ALA A 22 -3.94 -12.70 4.20
CA ALA A 22 -4.74 -11.93 3.26
C ALA A 22 -4.12 -11.93 1.86
N ARG A 23 -2.79 -11.76 1.76
CA ARG A 23 -2.05 -11.86 0.50
C ARG A 23 -2.16 -13.25 -0.13
N GLU A 24 -2.10 -14.31 0.68
CA GLU A 24 -2.25 -15.69 0.20
C GLU A 24 -3.62 -15.92 -0.42
N ARG A 25 -4.70 -15.40 0.19
CA ARG A 25 -6.05 -15.45 -0.40
C ARG A 25 -6.17 -14.73 -1.74
N GLU A 26 -5.29 -13.77 -2.00
CA GLU A 26 -5.18 -13.05 -3.27
C GLU A 26 -4.19 -13.71 -4.25
N GLU A 27 -3.80 -14.98 -4.01
CA GLU A 27 -2.87 -15.76 -4.86
C GLU A 27 -1.43 -15.22 -4.86
N ASN A 28 -0.98 -14.66 -3.73
CA ASN A 28 0.38 -14.20 -3.50
C ASN A 28 0.92 -13.19 -4.54
N PRO A 29 0.20 -12.10 -4.85
CA PRO A 29 0.72 -11.09 -5.75
C PRO A 29 1.93 -10.37 -5.13
N ARG A 30 2.68 -9.63 -5.96
CA ARG A 30 3.73 -8.75 -5.45
C ARG A 30 3.15 -7.74 -4.46
N MET A 31 3.91 -7.43 -3.40
CA MET A 31 3.50 -6.48 -2.36
C MET A 31 4.11 -5.09 -2.60
N LEU A 32 3.34 -4.06 -2.32
CA LEU A 32 3.81 -2.71 -2.09
C LEU A 32 3.54 -2.33 -0.63
N LEU A 33 4.61 -2.20 0.15
CA LEU A 33 4.55 -1.77 1.54
C LEU A 33 4.83 -0.26 1.62
N LEU A 34 3.94 0.47 2.27
CA LEU A 34 4.03 1.94 2.32
C LEU A 34 4.74 2.46 3.58
N GLY A 35 5.58 1.63 4.20
CA GLY A 35 6.40 2.02 5.35
C GLY A 35 5.77 1.77 6.72
N ASP A 36 6.48 2.21 7.75
CA ASP A 36 6.19 1.99 9.18
C ASP A 36 6.07 0.49 9.52
N LEU A 37 7.14 -0.27 9.20
CA LEU A 37 7.13 -1.73 9.28
C LEU A 37 7.43 -2.26 10.68
N LEU A 38 8.50 -1.77 11.35
CA LEU A 38 9.05 -2.40 12.55
C LEU A 38 8.78 -1.63 13.85
N TYR A 39 8.89 -0.30 13.82
CA TYR A 39 8.75 0.53 15.01
C TYR A 39 7.31 1.02 15.19
N HIS A 40 6.79 0.88 16.43
CA HIS A 40 5.42 1.29 16.74
C HIS A 40 5.18 2.81 16.70
N GLY A 41 6.28 3.60 16.74
CA GLY A 41 6.21 5.06 16.84
C GLY A 41 5.92 5.54 18.29
N PRO A 42 6.52 6.66 18.73
CA PRO A 42 6.47 7.09 20.14
C PRO A 42 5.09 7.60 20.59
N ARG A 43 4.16 7.79 19.66
CA ARG A 43 2.81 8.33 19.93
C ARG A 43 1.72 7.26 19.95
N ASN A 44 2.04 6.01 19.59
CA ASN A 44 1.11 4.91 19.57
C ASN A 44 1.36 3.97 20.73
N ASP A 45 0.32 3.33 21.24
CA ASP A 45 0.46 2.17 22.10
C ASP A 45 1.07 1.00 21.32
N LEU A 46 1.62 0.02 22.03
CA LEU A 46 2.15 -1.18 21.40
C LEU A 46 1.00 -1.96 20.74
N PRO A 47 1.10 -2.31 19.46
CA PRO A 47 0.10 -3.15 18.83
C PRO A 47 0.17 -4.59 19.37
N GLU A 48 -0.88 -5.37 19.08
CA GLU A 48 -0.96 -6.77 19.47
C GLU A 48 0.26 -7.57 18.97
N ASP A 49 0.83 -8.40 19.84
CA ASP A 49 2.07 -9.16 19.63
C ASP A 49 3.19 -8.29 19.00
N TYR A 50 3.51 -7.16 19.65
CA TYR A 50 4.63 -6.34 19.22
C TYR A 50 5.94 -7.12 19.30
N ALA A 51 6.41 -7.61 18.17
CA ALA A 51 7.57 -8.46 18.05
C ALA A 51 8.31 -8.21 16.71
N PRO A 52 9.03 -7.08 16.56
CA PRO A 52 9.68 -6.71 15.31
C PRO A 52 10.59 -7.80 14.74
N LYS A 53 11.27 -8.58 15.57
CA LYS A 53 12.10 -9.70 15.11
C LYS A 53 11.29 -10.79 14.39
N LYS A 54 10.05 -11.02 14.81
CA LYS A 54 9.16 -11.97 14.11
C LYS A 54 8.71 -11.37 12.77
N VAL A 55 8.41 -10.07 12.72
CA VAL A 55 8.05 -9.36 11.47
C VAL A 55 9.19 -9.48 10.46
N ILE A 56 10.45 -9.23 10.88
CA ILE A 56 11.64 -9.41 10.04
C ILE A 56 11.71 -10.84 9.50
N ALA A 57 11.53 -11.85 10.37
CA ALA A 57 11.60 -13.26 9.97
C ALA A 57 10.48 -13.66 8.99
N MET A 58 9.33 -13.01 9.03
CA MET A 58 8.22 -13.22 8.09
C MET A 58 8.43 -12.51 6.74
N LEU A 59 8.99 -11.29 6.73
CA LEU A 59 9.11 -10.48 5.52
C LEU A 59 10.37 -10.82 4.71
N ASN A 60 11.52 -11.09 5.33
CA ASN A 60 12.78 -11.35 4.62
C ASN A 60 12.72 -12.51 3.62
N PRO A 61 12.04 -13.64 3.89
CA PRO A 61 11.86 -14.71 2.89
C PRO A 61 11.10 -14.27 1.63
N LEU A 62 10.36 -13.15 1.70
CA LEU A 62 9.52 -12.61 0.62
C LEU A 62 10.17 -11.42 -0.10
N LYS A 63 11.45 -11.16 0.15
CA LYS A 63 12.18 -9.97 -0.35
C LYS A 63 12.06 -9.71 -1.85
N ASP A 64 11.99 -10.77 -2.65
CA ASP A 64 11.92 -10.66 -4.11
C ASP A 64 10.52 -10.22 -4.60
N ASP A 65 9.50 -10.35 -3.74
CA ASP A 65 8.12 -9.93 -4.00
C ASP A 65 7.78 -8.57 -3.39
N ILE A 66 8.67 -7.96 -2.61
CA ILE A 66 8.39 -6.73 -1.88
C ILE A 66 8.95 -5.51 -2.61
N LEU A 67 8.10 -4.54 -2.86
CA LEU A 67 8.44 -3.15 -3.09
C LEU A 67 8.11 -2.38 -1.81
N CYS A 68 8.99 -1.49 -1.36
CA CYS A 68 8.74 -0.72 -0.14
C CYS A 68 9.18 0.73 -0.28
N VAL A 69 8.39 1.63 0.33
CA VAL A 69 8.79 3.02 0.54
C VAL A 69 8.96 3.28 2.04
N ARG A 70 9.79 4.27 2.36
CA ARG A 70 10.12 4.63 3.73
C ARG A 70 8.97 5.34 4.42
N GLY A 71 8.59 4.90 5.61
CA GLY A 71 7.75 5.66 6.53
C GLY A 71 8.54 6.62 7.41
N ASN A 72 7.83 7.25 8.33
CA ASN A 72 8.48 8.14 9.31
C ASN A 72 9.14 7.37 10.48
N CYS A 73 8.84 6.10 10.62
CA CYS A 73 9.41 5.25 11.67
C CYS A 73 10.62 4.44 11.18
N GLU A 74 10.86 4.34 9.87
CA GLU A 74 12.06 3.66 9.36
C GLU A 74 13.31 4.44 9.65
N ALA A 75 14.30 3.73 10.17
CA ALA A 75 15.65 4.21 10.41
C ALA A 75 16.65 3.35 9.60
N GLU A 76 17.87 3.83 9.47
CA GLU A 76 18.92 3.09 8.76
C GLU A 76 19.19 1.71 9.37
N VAL A 77 18.94 1.53 10.65
CA VAL A 77 19.05 0.22 11.33
C VAL A 77 18.04 -0.79 10.79
N ASP A 78 16.88 -0.35 10.32
CA ASP A 78 15.88 -1.25 9.73
C ASP A 78 16.37 -1.81 8.41
N GLN A 79 17.09 -1.00 7.59
CA GLN A 79 17.73 -1.47 6.38
C GLN A 79 18.86 -2.48 6.65
N MET A 80 19.44 -2.49 7.84
CA MET A 80 20.46 -3.48 8.20
C MET A 80 19.90 -4.86 8.50
N VAL A 81 18.61 -4.97 8.76
CA VAL A 81 17.93 -6.21 9.18
C VAL A 81 16.86 -6.69 8.20
N LEU A 82 16.43 -5.83 7.28
CA LEU A 82 15.50 -6.18 6.21
C LEU A 82 16.26 -6.41 4.91
N ASP A 83 16.02 -7.55 4.26
CA ASP A 83 16.74 -8.02 3.06
C ASP A 83 16.22 -7.36 1.75
N PHE A 84 15.34 -6.37 1.85
CA PHE A 84 14.79 -5.60 0.72
C PHE A 84 14.93 -4.10 1.00
N PRO A 85 14.96 -3.23 -0.05
CA PRO A 85 15.07 -1.79 0.13
C PRO A 85 13.89 -1.20 0.89
N VAL A 86 14.16 -0.41 1.95
CA VAL A 86 13.12 0.24 2.78
C VAL A 86 13.32 1.76 2.92
N MET A 87 14.36 2.33 2.31
CA MET A 87 14.75 3.73 2.52
C MET A 87 14.38 4.66 1.35
N ALA A 88 13.57 4.20 0.38
CA ALA A 88 13.11 5.04 -0.71
C ALA A 88 11.95 5.93 -0.23
N ASP A 89 12.09 7.25 -0.32
CA ASP A 89 11.04 8.20 0.12
C ASP A 89 9.74 8.07 -0.69
N TYR A 90 9.84 7.61 -1.92
CA TYR A 90 8.72 7.34 -2.81
C TYR A 90 9.11 6.37 -3.94
N CYS A 91 8.11 5.84 -4.61
CA CYS A 91 8.28 5.19 -5.90
C CYS A 91 7.18 5.64 -6.87
N LEU A 92 7.46 5.52 -8.16
CA LEU A 92 6.51 5.81 -9.23
C LEU A 92 6.13 4.51 -9.93
N LEU A 93 4.85 4.23 -10.00
CA LEU A 93 4.32 3.12 -10.78
C LEU A 93 3.59 3.66 -12.01
N PRO A 94 3.98 3.25 -13.22
CA PRO A 94 3.24 3.64 -14.42
C PRO A 94 1.82 3.05 -14.38
N LEU A 95 0.84 3.84 -14.78
CA LEU A 95 -0.54 3.41 -14.83
C LEU A 95 -0.82 2.82 -16.22
N ILE A 96 -1.06 1.52 -16.21
CA ILE A 96 -1.37 0.75 -17.42
C ILE A 96 -2.87 0.50 -17.45
N SER A 97 -3.54 0.95 -18.49
CA SER A 97 -4.94 0.67 -18.72
C SER A 97 -5.12 -0.39 -19.82
N ARG A 98 -6.29 -1.01 -19.83
CA ARG A 98 -6.67 -1.99 -20.86
C ARG A 98 -7.82 -1.44 -21.69
N LYS A 99 -7.54 -1.10 -22.94
CA LYS A 99 -8.60 -0.77 -23.89
C LYS A 99 -9.36 -2.04 -24.25
N LYS A 100 -10.68 -2.08 -23.98
CA LYS A 100 -11.53 -3.21 -24.38
C LYS A 100 -11.47 -3.39 -25.90
N ALA A 101 -11.31 -4.62 -26.35
CA ALA A 101 -11.40 -4.91 -27.77
C ALA A 101 -12.87 -4.82 -28.23
N GLU A 102 -13.12 -4.20 -29.38
CA GLU A 102 -14.47 -4.04 -29.94
C GLU A 102 -15.12 -5.40 -30.32
N ASP A 103 -14.29 -6.42 -30.53
CA ASP A 103 -14.69 -7.79 -30.88
C ASP A 103 -14.89 -8.73 -29.68
N GLY A 104 -14.81 -8.21 -28.45
CA GLY A 104 -14.94 -9.00 -27.22
C GLY A 104 -13.71 -9.83 -26.84
N GLY A 105 -12.58 -9.62 -27.54
CA GLY A 105 -11.30 -10.27 -27.23
C GLY A 105 -10.58 -9.65 -26.02
N ASN A 106 -9.40 -10.20 -25.69
CA ASN A 106 -8.51 -9.64 -24.67
C ASN A 106 -8.00 -8.26 -25.14
N GLY A 107 -8.49 -7.19 -24.54
CA GLY A 107 -8.12 -5.82 -24.90
C GLY A 107 -6.60 -5.57 -24.89
N ILE A 108 -6.18 -4.48 -25.53
CA ILE A 108 -4.78 -4.07 -25.63
C ILE A 108 -4.41 -3.28 -24.38
N LEU A 109 -3.32 -3.66 -23.72
CA LEU A 109 -2.70 -2.86 -22.67
C LEU A 109 -1.96 -1.68 -23.30
N TYR A 110 -2.15 -0.49 -22.72
CA TYR A 110 -1.43 0.70 -23.13
C TYR A 110 -0.99 1.52 -21.91
N ASP A 111 0.12 2.22 -22.06
CA ASP A 111 0.58 3.19 -21.07
C ASP A 111 -0.31 4.44 -21.19
N THR A 112 -0.93 4.82 -20.07
CA THR A 112 -1.78 6.02 -20.01
C THR A 112 -0.98 7.32 -20.02
N GLY A 113 0.34 7.26 -19.81
CA GLY A 113 1.20 8.42 -19.58
C GLY A 113 1.05 9.01 -18.18
N HIS A 114 0.23 8.42 -17.32
CA HIS A 114 0.04 8.81 -15.92
C HIS A 114 0.81 7.91 -14.97
N VAL A 115 1.04 8.39 -13.75
CA VAL A 115 1.76 7.66 -12.72
C VAL A 115 0.96 7.61 -11.42
N MET A 116 1.18 6.55 -10.66
CA MET A 116 0.83 6.50 -9.25
C MET A 116 2.08 6.82 -8.43
N PHE A 117 2.04 7.94 -7.74
CA PHE A 117 3.08 8.34 -6.78
C PHE A 117 2.80 7.64 -5.46
N CYS A 118 3.66 6.70 -5.10
CA CYS A 118 3.52 5.89 -3.89
C CYS A 118 4.50 6.40 -2.84
N THR A 119 4.01 6.75 -1.67
CA THR A 119 4.79 7.28 -0.54
C THR A 119 4.16 6.85 0.77
N HIS A 120 4.83 7.10 1.90
CA HIS A 120 4.21 6.81 3.19
C HIS A 120 3.09 7.80 3.55
N GLY A 121 3.27 9.11 3.31
CA GLY A 121 2.24 10.11 3.62
C GLY A 121 2.64 11.13 4.70
N HIS A 122 3.80 11.00 5.34
CA HIS A 122 4.27 11.95 6.35
C HIS A 122 4.84 13.24 5.76
N VAL A 123 5.29 13.21 4.49
CA VAL A 123 5.77 14.38 3.74
C VAL A 123 4.75 14.77 2.68
N TRP A 124 4.41 13.83 1.79
CA TRP A 124 3.48 14.04 0.68
C TRP A 124 2.13 13.44 1.01
N HIS A 125 1.08 14.26 1.03
CA HIS A 125 -0.28 13.89 1.39
C HIS A 125 -1.29 14.90 0.79
N GLU A 126 -2.58 14.75 1.08
CA GLU A 126 -3.66 15.58 0.50
C GLU A 126 -3.47 17.10 0.64
N LYS A 127 -2.76 17.57 1.69
CA LYS A 127 -2.50 19.00 1.95
C LYS A 127 -1.12 19.46 1.47
N ASN A 128 -0.29 18.55 1.05
CA ASN A 128 1.05 18.79 0.52
C ASN A 128 1.32 17.82 -0.61
N LEU A 129 0.69 18.05 -1.77
CA LEU A 129 0.81 17.17 -2.93
C LEU A 129 2.23 17.22 -3.53
N PRO A 130 2.78 16.08 -3.97
CA PRO A 130 3.96 16.08 -4.82
C PRO A 130 3.63 16.70 -6.19
N PRO A 131 4.62 16.98 -7.05
CA PRO A 131 4.40 17.53 -8.38
C PRO A 131 3.73 16.50 -9.31
N LEU A 132 2.42 16.40 -9.25
CA LEU A 132 1.56 15.52 -10.02
C LEU A 132 0.83 16.28 -11.13
N ARG A 133 0.52 15.60 -12.22
CA ARG A 133 -0.33 16.10 -13.31
C ARG A 133 -1.79 15.71 -13.07
N PRO A 134 -2.76 16.42 -13.64
CA PRO A 134 -4.14 15.94 -13.71
C PRO A 134 -4.19 14.50 -14.26
N GLY A 135 -4.89 13.61 -13.58
CA GLY A 135 -4.96 12.18 -13.92
C GLY A 135 -3.92 11.29 -13.24
N ASP A 136 -2.87 11.85 -12.62
CA ASP A 136 -1.98 11.07 -11.76
C ASP A 136 -2.68 10.72 -10.45
N LEU A 137 -2.14 9.70 -9.76
CA LEU A 137 -2.65 9.23 -8.48
C LEU A 137 -1.62 9.45 -7.36
N LEU A 138 -2.10 9.70 -6.16
CA LEU A 138 -1.30 9.65 -4.92
C LEU A 138 -1.75 8.45 -4.09
N LEU A 139 -0.85 7.53 -3.78
CA LEU A 139 -1.07 6.43 -2.86
C LEU A 139 -0.21 6.62 -1.62
N HIS A 140 -0.83 6.63 -0.43
CA HIS A 140 -0.11 6.79 0.83
C HIS A 140 -0.77 6.08 2.01
N GLY A 141 -0.02 5.83 3.08
CA GLY A 141 -0.45 5.29 4.37
C GLY A 141 -0.51 6.36 5.47
N HIS A 142 0.24 6.17 6.56
CA HIS A 142 0.53 7.11 7.64
C HIS A 142 -0.67 7.59 8.48
N THR A 143 -1.78 7.90 7.88
CA THR A 143 -2.98 8.38 8.60
C THR A 143 -3.68 7.24 9.33
N HIS A 144 -3.44 6.00 8.95
CA HIS A 144 -4.12 4.78 9.39
C HIS A 144 -5.63 4.76 9.10
N ILE A 145 -6.09 5.61 8.20
CA ILE A 145 -7.49 5.73 7.82
C ILE A 145 -7.61 5.33 6.35
N PRO A 146 -8.25 4.20 6.05
CA PRO A 146 -8.42 3.76 4.67
C PRO A 146 -9.41 4.65 3.92
N GLY A 147 -9.22 4.79 2.62
CA GLY A 147 -10.18 5.51 1.81
C GLY A 147 -9.66 5.96 0.45
N VAL A 148 -10.60 6.52 -0.28
CA VAL A 148 -10.39 7.17 -1.57
C VAL A 148 -10.90 8.60 -1.47
N LYS A 149 -10.09 9.56 -1.86
CA LYS A 149 -10.40 11.00 -1.83
C LYS A 149 -9.97 11.66 -3.13
N ARG A 150 -10.39 12.90 -3.34
CA ARG A 150 -9.90 13.75 -4.43
C ARG A 150 -9.39 15.08 -3.87
N ALA A 151 -8.26 15.52 -4.40
CA ALA A 151 -7.71 16.86 -4.23
C ALA A 151 -7.55 17.49 -5.62
N GLY A 152 -8.57 18.25 -6.07
CA GLY A 152 -8.68 18.69 -7.46
C GLY A 152 -8.77 17.49 -8.40
N ASP A 153 -7.87 17.46 -9.40
CA ASP A 153 -7.82 16.39 -10.40
C ASP A 153 -6.96 15.18 -9.97
N ILE A 154 -6.43 15.20 -8.75
CA ILE A 154 -5.63 14.10 -8.21
C ILE A 154 -6.52 13.20 -7.34
N MET A 155 -6.53 11.92 -7.65
CA MET A 155 -7.15 10.91 -6.77
C MET A 155 -6.12 10.46 -5.74
N ILE A 156 -6.56 10.33 -4.50
CA ILE A 156 -5.74 9.96 -3.34
C ILE A 156 -6.27 8.67 -2.76
N LEU A 157 -5.40 7.69 -2.64
CA LEU A 157 -5.68 6.35 -2.17
C LEU A 157 -4.94 6.07 -0.87
N ASN A 158 -5.59 5.40 0.06
CA ASN A 158 -4.96 4.96 1.31
C ASN A 158 -5.46 3.56 1.68
N PRO A 159 -4.57 2.57 1.89
CA PRO A 159 -4.96 1.21 2.26
C PRO A 159 -5.39 1.08 3.73
N GLY A 160 -5.22 2.14 4.55
CA GLY A 160 -5.38 2.08 6.00
C GLY A 160 -4.14 1.54 6.71
N SER A 161 -4.32 0.98 7.90
CA SER A 161 -3.26 0.37 8.69
C SER A 161 -3.52 -1.12 8.91
N VAL A 162 -2.45 -1.89 8.78
CA VAL A 162 -2.45 -3.33 9.10
C VAL A 162 -2.69 -3.55 10.60
N SER A 163 -2.03 -2.78 11.48
CA SER A 163 -2.00 -3.10 12.91
C SER A 163 -2.67 -2.07 13.84
N ILE A 164 -2.70 -0.79 13.45
CA ILE A 164 -3.20 0.31 14.30
C ILE A 164 -4.20 1.18 13.53
N PRO A 165 -5.35 0.64 13.12
CA PRO A 165 -6.37 1.43 12.41
C PRO A 165 -6.91 2.55 13.29
N LYS A 166 -7.33 3.65 12.68
CA LYS A 166 -7.89 4.82 13.37
C LYS A 166 -9.32 5.09 12.93
N GLU A 167 -10.00 5.95 13.69
CA GLU A 167 -11.39 6.38 13.45
C GLU A 167 -12.38 5.21 13.31
N GLY A 168 -12.13 4.11 14.02
CA GLY A 168 -13.00 2.93 13.98
C GLY A 168 -12.92 2.14 12.68
N SER A 169 -11.93 2.40 11.82
CA SER A 169 -11.72 1.60 10.61
C SER A 169 -11.21 0.19 10.94
N ALA A 170 -11.39 -0.73 10.00
CA ALA A 170 -10.89 -2.08 10.13
C ALA A 170 -9.37 -2.16 9.93
N HIS A 171 -8.75 -3.21 10.44
CA HIS A 171 -7.42 -3.66 10.00
C HIS A 171 -7.51 -4.02 8.52
N SER A 172 -6.74 -3.33 7.67
CA SER A 172 -7.01 -3.32 6.24
C SER A 172 -5.76 -3.37 5.38
N CYS A 173 -5.98 -3.76 4.16
CA CYS A 173 -5.06 -3.72 3.03
C CYS A 173 -5.84 -3.28 1.77
N ALA A 174 -5.13 -3.14 0.67
CA ALA A 174 -5.77 -2.92 -0.63
C ALA A 174 -5.21 -3.89 -1.67
N VAL A 175 -5.99 -4.12 -2.70
CA VAL A 175 -5.59 -4.83 -3.91
C VAL A 175 -5.84 -3.91 -5.10
N LEU A 176 -4.82 -3.76 -5.93
CA LEU A 176 -4.95 -3.12 -7.23
C LEU A 176 -4.87 -4.19 -8.32
N GLU A 177 -5.97 -4.36 -9.05
CA GLU A 177 -6.03 -5.32 -10.13
C GLU A 177 -6.84 -4.75 -11.30
N ASP A 178 -6.28 -4.77 -12.49
CA ASP A 178 -6.90 -4.33 -13.75
C ASP A 178 -7.59 -2.95 -13.69
N GLY A 179 -6.98 -2.00 -12.99
CA GLY A 179 -7.48 -0.64 -12.83
C GLY A 179 -8.48 -0.46 -11.68
N ILE A 180 -8.81 -1.51 -10.95
CA ILE A 180 -9.70 -1.44 -9.79
C ILE A 180 -8.86 -1.46 -8.51
N PHE A 181 -9.05 -0.45 -7.66
CA PHE A 181 -8.50 -0.39 -6.32
C PHE A 181 -9.56 -0.85 -5.32
N SER A 182 -9.30 -1.98 -4.66
CA SER A 182 -10.22 -2.59 -3.70
C SER A 182 -9.65 -2.48 -2.30
N LEU A 183 -10.36 -1.84 -1.37
CA LEU A 183 -10.07 -1.87 0.05
C LEU A 183 -10.67 -3.11 0.69
N LYS A 184 -9.84 -3.85 1.42
CA LYS A 184 -10.23 -5.11 2.06
C LYS A 184 -9.84 -5.14 3.52
N THR A 185 -10.68 -5.78 4.34
CA THR A 185 -10.27 -6.18 5.68
C THR A 185 -9.19 -7.26 5.59
N LEU A 186 -8.36 -7.43 6.63
CA LEU A 186 -7.44 -8.56 6.69
C LEU A 186 -8.16 -9.92 6.74
N GLY A 187 -9.46 -9.94 7.03
CA GLY A 187 -10.32 -11.11 6.91
C GLY A 187 -10.72 -11.48 5.47
N GLY A 188 -10.48 -10.59 4.50
CA GLY A 188 -10.74 -10.80 3.08
C GLY A 188 -12.05 -10.16 2.57
N GLU A 189 -12.82 -9.48 3.42
CA GLU A 189 -14.02 -8.76 3.01
C GLU A 189 -13.63 -7.48 2.24
N THR A 190 -14.16 -7.32 1.03
CA THR A 190 -14.05 -6.07 0.27
C THR A 190 -15.15 -5.12 0.71
N TYR A 191 -14.80 -3.93 1.18
CA TYR A 191 -15.77 -2.95 1.68
C TYR A 191 -15.79 -1.64 0.88
N LEU A 192 -14.82 -1.44 -0.02
CA LEU A 192 -14.83 -0.34 -0.99
C LEU A 192 -14.10 -0.77 -2.25
N GLU A 193 -14.65 -0.42 -3.40
CA GLU A 193 -14.00 -0.53 -4.70
C GLU A 193 -14.03 0.81 -5.42
N GLN A 194 -12.91 1.16 -6.03
CA GLN A 194 -12.76 2.34 -6.85
C GLN A 194 -12.18 1.95 -8.19
N ASP A 195 -12.93 2.19 -9.24
CA ASP A 195 -12.42 2.15 -10.60
C ASP A 195 -11.48 3.36 -10.81
N LEU A 196 -10.27 3.08 -11.22
CA LEU A 196 -9.23 4.06 -11.50
C LEU A 196 -9.23 4.43 -12.99
N ASP A 197 -10.40 4.29 -13.69
CA ASP A 197 -10.49 4.61 -15.12
C ASP A 197 -9.88 5.99 -15.37
N PHE A 198 -8.79 5.94 -16.09
CA PHE A 198 -8.02 7.11 -16.52
C PHE A 198 -8.62 7.59 -17.83
N LEU A 199 -9.43 8.63 -17.74
CA LEU A 199 -9.95 9.33 -18.90
C LEU A 199 -8.96 10.35 -19.43
#